data_62bd3da093f97aa9d7f21ca1830ff43e
#
_entry.id   62bd3da093f97aa9d7f21ca1830ff43e
#
_cell.length_a   1.000
_cell.length_b   1.000
_cell.length_c   1.000
_cell.angle_alpha   90.00
_cell.angle_beta   90.00
_cell.angle_gamma   90.00
#
_symmetry.space_group_name_H-M   'P 1'
#
loop_
_entity.id
_entity.type
_entity.pdbx_description
1 polymer ?
#
loop_
_entity_poly.entity_id
_entity_poly.type
_entity_poly.pdbx_seq_one_letter_code
_entity_poly.pdbx_strand_id
1 'polypeptide(L)'
;MKATERLLTVRRFYIYNEEKRIMIKLEKKKSCIIWILMTVICTFFVCMIGNVSVEAKTVTKDITIGKGKTYAIEQTFSGKATFKTSNKKIAVIKNGKIIGKSIGKAKITIKDKGNTYIYKITVAKAYLNQNEIIVNVGKTVNLKIKGMKGKVKWSSLNKKVATVKNGKVTGKKTGKTVIQAKINGTILKCNVKVEKPELSKKKVTIESGKS
;
A
#
# COMPACT_ATOMS: atom_id res chain seq x y z
N MET A 1 -30.68 90.47 19.87
CA MET A 1 -31.15 89.15 19.35
C MET A 1 -30.07 88.34 18.68
N LYS A 2 -29.12 88.86 17.91
CA LYS A 2 -28.11 88.07 17.16
C LYS A 2 -26.98 87.47 18.03
N ALA A 3 -26.67 87.99 19.22
CA ALA A 3 -25.59 87.45 20.03
C ALA A 3 -25.99 86.17 20.82
N THR A 4 -27.22 86.05 21.26
CA THR A 4 -27.75 84.89 22.02
C THR A 4 -27.88 83.67 21.09
N GLU A 5 -28.22 83.81 19.84
CA GLU A 5 -28.24 82.70 18.88
C GLU A 5 -26.89 82.14 18.54
N ARG A 6 -25.87 83.02 18.41
CA ARG A 6 -24.51 82.58 18.19
C ARG A 6 -23.96 81.78 19.42
N LEU A 7 -24.27 82.22 20.62
CA LEU A 7 -23.86 81.48 21.82
C LEU A 7 -24.52 80.08 21.89
N LEU A 8 -25.79 80.00 21.54
CA LEU A 8 -26.51 78.75 21.52
C LEU A 8 -25.94 77.75 20.42
N THR A 9 -25.57 78.26 19.27
CA THR A 9 -25.00 77.49 18.20
C THR A 9 -23.64 76.96 18.56
N VAL A 10 -22.75 77.81 19.16
CA VAL A 10 -21.44 77.38 19.64
C VAL A 10 -21.56 76.34 20.77
N ARG A 11 -22.51 76.50 21.70
CA ARG A 11 -22.75 75.57 22.78
C ARG A 11 -23.30 74.22 22.27
N ARG A 12 -24.17 74.23 21.29
CA ARG A 12 -24.62 72.96 20.59
C ARG A 12 -23.52 72.25 19.89
N PHE A 13 -22.61 73.00 19.19
CA PHE A 13 -21.49 72.43 18.49
C PHE A 13 -20.47 71.80 19.48
N TYR A 14 -20.27 72.42 20.62
CA TYR A 14 -19.37 71.93 21.67
C TYR A 14 -19.92 70.66 22.31
N ILE A 15 -21.19 70.62 22.65
CA ILE A 15 -21.85 69.42 23.20
C ILE A 15 -21.81 68.28 22.19
N TYR A 16 -22.12 68.53 20.95
CA TYR A 16 -22.09 67.51 19.89
C TYR A 16 -20.66 66.89 19.73
N ASN A 17 -19.66 67.69 19.77
CA ASN A 17 -18.26 67.19 19.67
C ASN A 17 -17.81 66.39 20.90
N GLU A 18 -18.25 66.80 22.12
CA GLU A 18 -17.99 66.04 23.33
C GLU A 18 -18.71 64.69 23.32
N GLU A 19 -19.98 64.65 22.95
CA GLU A 19 -20.73 63.38 22.80
C GLU A 19 -20.10 62.47 21.78
N LYS A 20 -19.64 62.99 20.65
CA LYS A 20 -18.93 62.22 19.63
C LYS A 20 -17.59 61.69 20.15
N ARG A 21 -16.85 62.45 20.93
CA ARG A 21 -15.61 62.00 21.57
C ARG A 21 -15.86 60.90 22.61
N ILE A 22 -16.93 60.99 23.35
CA ILE A 22 -17.35 59.97 24.33
C ILE A 22 -17.77 58.68 23.62
N MET A 23 -18.56 58.79 22.56
CA MET A 23 -18.97 57.66 21.75
C MET A 23 -17.76 56.91 21.12
N ILE A 24 -16.79 57.64 20.55
CA ILE A 24 -15.58 57.04 19.98
C ILE A 24 -14.74 56.37 21.07
N LYS A 25 -14.64 56.94 22.27
CA LYS A 25 -13.96 56.35 23.42
C LYS A 25 -14.64 55.06 23.88
N LEU A 26 -15.97 55.04 23.93
CA LEU A 26 -16.78 53.88 24.31
C LEU A 26 -16.68 52.75 23.26
N GLU A 27 -16.70 53.08 21.97
CA GLU A 27 -16.49 52.10 20.91
C GLU A 27 -15.08 51.50 20.95
N LYS A 28 -14.05 52.30 21.12
CA LYS A 28 -12.66 51.80 21.32
C LYS A 28 -12.54 50.91 22.56
N LYS A 29 -13.22 51.24 23.65
CA LYS A 29 -13.23 50.46 24.89
C LYS A 29 -13.99 49.13 24.72
N LYS A 30 -15.11 49.13 24.00
CA LYS A 30 -15.84 47.90 23.60
C LYS A 30 -15.00 47.02 22.69
N SER A 31 -14.32 47.58 21.68
CA SER A 31 -13.42 46.85 20.79
C SER A 31 -12.25 46.23 21.56
N CYS A 32 -11.68 46.94 22.54
CA CYS A 32 -10.59 46.41 23.36
C CYS A 32 -11.07 45.27 24.28
N ILE A 33 -12.26 45.38 24.85
CA ILE A 33 -12.86 44.32 25.70
C ILE A 33 -13.20 43.09 24.87
N ILE A 34 -13.72 43.26 23.65
CA ILE A 34 -14.01 42.16 22.72
C ILE A 34 -12.70 41.46 22.32
N TRP A 35 -11.64 42.22 22.06
CA TRP A 35 -10.30 41.67 21.75
C TRP A 35 -9.72 40.87 22.90
N ILE A 36 -9.83 41.38 24.15
CA ILE A 36 -9.39 40.70 25.38
C ILE A 36 -10.22 39.43 25.60
N LEU A 37 -11.55 39.48 25.42
CA LEU A 37 -12.43 38.30 25.49
C LEU A 37 -12.07 37.26 24.44
N MET A 38 -11.83 37.65 23.19
CA MET A 38 -11.39 36.76 22.13
C MET A 38 -10.03 36.10 22.43
N THR A 39 -9.06 36.84 22.96
CA THR A 39 -7.77 36.27 23.34
C THR A 39 -7.91 35.31 24.53
N VAL A 40 -8.73 35.63 25.53
CA VAL A 40 -9.02 34.74 26.68
C VAL A 40 -9.77 33.49 26.22
N ILE A 41 -10.75 33.62 25.33
CA ILE A 41 -11.46 32.47 24.73
C ILE A 41 -10.49 31.62 23.90
N CYS A 42 -9.62 32.25 23.11
CA CYS A 42 -8.62 31.55 22.30
C CYS A 42 -7.59 30.81 23.17
N THR A 43 -7.12 31.42 24.26
CA THR A 43 -6.20 30.73 25.18
C THR A 43 -6.91 29.63 25.97
N PHE A 44 -8.18 29.82 26.34
CA PHE A 44 -8.99 28.78 27.00
C PHE A 44 -9.30 27.63 26.03
N PHE A 45 -9.58 27.95 24.76
CA PHE A 45 -9.79 26.94 23.71
C PHE A 45 -8.51 26.16 23.37
N VAL A 46 -7.35 26.82 23.33
CA VAL A 46 -6.03 26.18 23.18
C VAL A 46 -5.69 25.32 24.40
N CYS A 47 -6.09 25.72 25.63
CA CYS A 47 -5.95 24.89 26.83
C CYS A 47 -6.93 23.73 26.88
N MET A 48 -8.14 23.88 26.28
CA MET A 48 -9.14 22.80 26.19
C MET A 48 -8.90 21.84 25.04
N ILE A 49 -8.07 22.19 24.06
CA ILE A 49 -7.44 21.21 23.16
C ILE A 49 -6.36 20.52 24.01
N GLY A 50 -6.85 19.91 25.09
CA GLY A 50 -6.07 19.07 25.96
C GLY A 50 -5.31 18.08 25.09
N ASN A 51 -4.04 17.87 25.42
CA ASN A 51 -3.13 16.89 24.90
C ASN A 51 -3.84 15.86 24.00
N VAL A 52 -3.91 16.14 22.70
CA VAL A 52 -4.20 15.08 21.72
C VAL A 52 -3.01 14.15 21.85
N SER A 53 -3.11 13.21 22.79
CA SER A 53 -2.18 12.10 22.86
C SER A 53 -2.32 11.37 21.52
N VAL A 54 -1.40 11.63 20.62
CA VAL A 54 -1.28 10.85 19.40
C VAL A 54 -0.91 9.45 19.87
N GLU A 55 -1.93 8.61 19.99
CA GLU A 55 -1.75 7.22 20.41
C GLU A 55 -0.80 6.55 19.41
N ALA A 56 0.32 6.05 19.93
CA ALA A 56 1.38 5.46 19.12
C ALA A 56 0.85 4.17 18.47
N LYS A 57 0.55 4.23 17.19
CA LYS A 57 0.01 3.11 16.43
C LYS A 57 1.11 2.13 16.02
N THR A 58 0.93 0.85 16.34
CA THR A 58 1.78 -0.23 15.82
C THR A 58 1.08 -0.97 14.70
N VAL A 59 1.71 -1.00 13.53
CA VAL A 59 1.23 -1.73 12.34
C VAL A 59 2.18 -2.86 12.02
N THR A 60 1.67 -4.09 11.94
CA THR A 60 2.47 -5.27 11.57
C THR A 60 2.04 -5.79 10.21
N LYS A 61 3.01 -6.11 9.34
CA LYS A 61 2.77 -6.68 8.01
C LYS A 61 3.73 -7.83 7.73
N ASP A 62 3.20 -8.97 7.30
CA ASP A 62 3.98 -10.12 6.87
C ASP A 62 4.28 -10.04 5.37
N ILE A 63 5.54 -10.18 4.99
CA ILE A 63 6.00 -10.05 3.61
C ILE A 63 6.88 -11.24 3.25
N THR A 64 6.55 -11.90 2.13
CA THR A 64 7.40 -12.93 1.54
C THR A 64 7.97 -12.45 0.21
N ILE A 65 9.30 -12.47 0.08
CA ILE A 65 10.02 -12.04 -1.11
C ILE A 65 11.02 -13.12 -1.56
N GLY A 66 11.37 -13.10 -2.84
CA GLY A 66 12.44 -13.95 -3.38
C GLY A 66 13.82 -13.43 -3.01
N LYS A 67 14.82 -14.34 -2.93
CA LYS A 67 16.22 -13.93 -2.84
C LYS A 67 16.59 -13.00 -4.01
N GLY A 68 17.25 -11.89 -3.73
CA GLY A 68 17.63 -10.87 -4.70
C GLY A 68 16.45 -9.99 -5.19
N LYS A 69 15.23 -10.17 -4.66
CA LYS A 69 14.06 -9.39 -5.06
C LYS A 69 13.76 -8.30 -4.04
N THR A 70 12.99 -7.31 -4.48
CA THR A 70 12.63 -6.15 -3.67
C THR A 70 11.11 -6.08 -3.45
N TYR A 71 10.73 -5.48 -2.33
CA TYR A 71 9.36 -5.10 -2.01
C TYR A 71 9.34 -3.58 -1.78
N ALA A 72 8.56 -2.84 -2.54
CA ALA A 72 8.36 -1.42 -2.33
C ALA A 72 7.42 -1.21 -1.14
N ILE A 73 7.81 -0.37 -0.21
CA ILE A 73 6.94 0.05 0.88
C ILE A 73 6.06 1.17 0.32
N GLU A 74 4.74 0.96 0.34
CA GLU A 74 3.75 1.91 -0.22
C GLU A 74 3.62 3.18 0.62
N GLN A 75 4.09 3.12 1.88
CA GLN A 75 3.99 4.23 2.83
C GLN A 75 5.20 5.15 2.72
N THR A 76 4.93 6.45 2.72
CA THR A 76 5.96 7.49 2.84
C THR A 76 6.26 7.73 4.32
N PHE A 77 7.54 7.92 4.65
CA PHE A 77 8.03 8.22 5.99
C PHE A 77 8.64 9.61 6.02
N SER A 78 8.65 10.23 7.20
CA SER A 78 9.31 11.52 7.41
C SER A 78 10.84 11.38 7.27
N GLY A 79 11.53 12.49 7.03
CA GLY A 79 13.00 12.51 6.99
C GLY A 79 13.68 12.10 8.32
N LYS A 80 12.92 12.05 9.43
CA LYS A 80 13.36 11.65 10.77
C LYS A 80 13.03 10.19 11.11
N ALA A 81 12.47 9.41 10.16
CA ALA A 81 12.16 8.00 10.40
C ALA A 81 13.41 7.17 10.66
N THR A 82 13.33 6.27 11.65
CA THR A 82 14.42 5.35 11.98
C THR A 82 14.12 3.96 11.46
N PHE A 83 15.13 3.30 10.89
CA PHE A 83 15.03 2.00 10.27
C PHE A 83 15.95 1.01 10.94
N LYS A 84 15.40 -0.08 11.49
CA LYS A 84 16.18 -1.15 12.15
C LYS A 84 15.81 -2.49 11.53
N THR A 85 16.82 -3.29 11.19
CA THR A 85 16.63 -4.68 10.76
C THR A 85 17.26 -5.64 11.78
N SER A 86 16.55 -6.73 12.08
CA SER A 86 17.04 -7.75 13.00
C SER A 86 18.20 -8.57 12.40
N ASN A 87 18.26 -8.69 11.07
CA ASN A 87 19.33 -9.41 10.38
C ASN A 87 19.61 -8.82 8.99
N LYS A 88 20.69 -8.03 8.88
CA LYS A 88 21.16 -7.41 7.64
C LYS A 88 21.64 -8.41 6.58
N LYS A 89 22.01 -9.64 6.97
CA LYS A 89 22.40 -10.71 6.03
C LYS A 89 21.18 -11.27 5.29
N ILE A 90 19.98 -11.24 5.91
CA ILE A 90 18.74 -11.79 5.34
C ILE A 90 17.97 -10.71 4.58
N ALA A 91 17.72 -9.55 5.20
CA ALA A 91 16.98 -8.47 4.58
C ALA A 91 17.48 -7.09 5.02
N VAL A 92 17.49 -6.15 4.10
CA VAL A 92 17.83 -4.74 4.36
C VAL A 92 16.76 -3.83 3.73
N ILE A 93 16.70 -2.60 4.23
CA ILE A 93 15.93 -1.53 3.62
C ILE A 93 16.88 -0.52 2.97
N LYS A 94 16.58 -0.12 1.75
CA LYS A 94 17.30 0.91 1.00
C LYS A 94 16.33 1.65 0.09
N ASN A 95 16.34 2.99 0.12
CA ASN A 95 15.49 3.85 -0.73
C ASN A 95 14.00 3.43 -0.71
N GLY A 96 13.42 3.24 0.49
CA GLY A 96 12.02 2.85 0.66
C GLY A 96 11.67 1.44 0.17
N LYS A 97 12.67 0.62 -0.19
CA LYS A 97 12.46 -0.76 -0.65
C LYS A 97 13.12 -1.76 0.30
N ILE A 98 12.43 -2.83 0.61
CA ILE A 98 12.97 -3.98 1.33
C ILE A 98 13.61 -4.92 0.33
N ILE A 99 14.87 -5.30 0.56
CA ILE A 99 15.66 -6.16 -0.32
C ILE A 99 15.93 -7.47 0.40
N GLY A 100 15.52 -8.61 -0.17
CA GLY A 100 15.86 -9.95 0.33
C GLY A 100 17.22 -10.39 -0.14
N LYS A 101 18.19 -10.54 0.78
CA LYS A 101 19.57 -10.94 0.45
C LYS A 101 19.79 -12.45 0.50
N SER A 102 19.37 -13.09 1.57
CA SER A 102 19.54 -14.53 1.77
C SER A 102 18.26 -15.16 2.29
N ILE A 103 18.07 -16.44 2.02
CA ILE A 103 16.92 -17.21 2.51
C ILE A 103 16.92 -17.19 4.04
N GLY A 104 15.74 -16.94 4.63
CA GLY A 104 15.56 -16.86 6.07
C GLY A 104 14.49 -15.87 6.47
N LYS A 105 14.41 -15.57 7.76
CA LYS A 105 13.43 -14.63 8.32
C LYS A 105 14.16 -13.43 8.96
N ALA A 106 13.62 -12.24 8.76
CA ALA A 106 14.09 -11.02 9.39
C ALA A 106 12.93 -10.13 9.76
N LYS A 107 13.09 -9.26 10.77
CA LYS A 107 12.14 -8.22 11.16
C LYS A 107 12.73 -6.86 10.82
N ILE A 108 11.99 -6.04 10.11
CA ILE A 108 12.33 -4.64 9.88
C ILE A 108 11.35 -3.81 10.70
N THR A 109 11.88 -2.96 11.55
CA THR A 109 11.11 -2.03 12.37
C THR A 109 11.40 -0.61 11.89
N ILE A 110 10.34 0.14 11.62
CA ILE A 110 10.41 1.54 11.23
C ILE A 110 9.65 2.34 12.29
N LYS A 111 10.28 3.36 12.85
CA LYS A 111 9.63 4.29 13.78
C LYS A 111 9.57 5.66 13.11
N ASP A 112 8.38 6.22 13.03
CA ASP A 112 8.13 7.53 12.43
C ASP A 112 6.98 8.25 13.15
N LYS A 113 7.22 9.49 13.60
CA LYS A 113 6.21 10.35 14.26
C LYS A 113 5.41 9.61 15.35
N GLY A 114 6.09 8.89 16.26
CA GLY A 114 5.47 8.11 17.33
C GLY A 114 4.92 6.74 16.89
N ASN A 115 4.67 6.52 15.61
CA ASN A 115 4.16 5.25 15.09
C ASN A 115 5.28 4.21 14.89
N THR A 116 4.94 2.94 15.04
CA THR A 116 5.86 1.82 14.81
C THR A 116 5.31 0.90 13.73
N TYR A 117 6.10 0.65 12.70
CA TYR A 117 5.77 -0.26 11.60
C TYR A 117 6.70 -1.46 11.65
N ILE A 118 6.13 -2.65 11.76
CA ILE A 118 6.86 -3.91 11.86
C ILE A 118 6.59 -4.73 10.61
N TYR A 119 7.64 -4.95 9.82
CA TYR A 119 7.59 -5.83 8.65
C TYR A 119 8.28 -7.15 9.01
N LYS A 120 7.52 -8.25 9.09
CA LYS A 120 8.04 -9.61 9.25
C LYS A 120 8.38 -10.15 7.86
N ILE A 121 9.67 -10.22 7.54
CA ILE A 121 10.16 -10.60 6.23
C ILE A 121 10.51 -12.08 6.20
N THR A 122 9.98 -12.80 5.22
CA THR A 122 10.42 -14.15 4.85
C THR A 122 11.08 -14.09 3.48
N VAL A 123 12.37 -14.31 3.39
CA VAL A 123 13.07 -14.47 2.12
C VAL A 123 13.09 -15.96 1.77
N ALA A 124 12.48 -16.33 0.66
CA ALA A 124 12.28 -17.72 0.27
C ALA A 124 12.65 -17.96 -1.18
N LYS A 125 12.89 -19.23 -1.57
CA LYS A 125 13.04 -19.66 -2.95
C LYS A 125 11.72 -20.26 -3.42
N ALA A 126 11.15 -19.71 -4.46
CA ALA A 126 10.00 -20.32 -5.13
C ALA A 126 10.46 -21.35 -6.15
N TYR A 127 9.69 -22.43 -6.31
CA TYR A 127 9.87 -23.41 -7.39
C TYR A 127 8.51 -23.99 -7.79
N LEU A 128 8.44 -24.49 -9.03
CA LEU A 128 7.29 -25.24 -9.53
C LEU A 128 7.39 -26.70 -9.10
N ASN A 129 6.25 -27.37 -8.90
CA ASN A 129 6.21 -28.81 -8.66
C ASN A 129 6.75 -29.61 -9.87
N GLN A 130 6.68 -29.03 -11.09
CA GLN A 130 7.18 -29.60 -12.33
C GLN A 130 7.74 -28.47 -13.21
N ASN A 131 8.92 -28.66 -13.77
CA ASN A 131 9.56 -27.70 -14.67
C ASN A 131 9.33 -28.06 -16.15
N GLU A 132 8.85 -29.26 -16.40
CA GLU A 132 8.47 -29.78 -17.69
C GLU A 132 7.21 -30.65 -17.56
N ILE A 133 6.29 -30.53 -18.51
CA ILE A 133 5.04 -31.31 -18.54
C ILE A 133 4.71 -31.69 -20.00
N ILE A 134 4.14 -32.89 -20.15
CA ILE A 134 3.46 -33.32 -21.38
C ILE A 134 1.96 -33.32 -21.07
N VAL A 135 1.18 -32.73 -21.93
CA VAL A 135 -0.28 -32.68 -21.80
C VAL A 135 -0.93 -32.98 -23.15
N ASN A 136 -1.91 -33.87 -23.14
CA ASN A 136 -2.65 -34.18 -24.37
C ASN A 136 -3.61 -33.04 -24.72
N VAL A 137 -3.89 -32.90 -26.03
CA VAL A 137 -4.90 -31.93 -26.50
C VAL A 137 -6.23 -32.16 -25.78
N GLY A 138 -6.82 -31.07 -25.26
CA GLY A 138 -8.06 -31.09 -24.47
C GLY A 138 -7.89 -31.50 -23.01
N LYS A 139 -6.75 -32.05 -22.60
CA LYS A 139 -6.49 -32.45 -21.21
C LYS A 139 -5.81 -31.33 -20.41
N THR A 140 -5.75 -31.51 -19.09
CA THR A 140 -5.22 -30.50 -18.16
C THR A 140 -4.20 -31.10 -17.21
N VAL A 141 -3.19 -30.30 -16.86
CA VAL A 141 -2.20 -30.60 -15.81
C VAL A 141 -2.14 -29.42 -14.83
N ASN A 142 -2.02 -29.70 -13.54
CA ASN A 142 -1.96 -28.68 -12.50
C ASN A 142 -0.51 -28.39 -12.11
N LEU A 143 -0.06 -27.15 -12.34
CA LEU A 143 1.19 -26.63 -11.81
C LEU A 143 0.92 -25.96 -10.45
N LYS A 144 1.81 -26.23 -9.48
CA LYS A 144 1.76 -25.64 -8.15
C LYS A 144 3.10 -24.98 -7.83
N ILE A 145 3.04 -23.82 -7.19
CA ILE A 145 4.24 -23.18 -6.65
C ILE A 145 4.47 -23.69 -5.21
N LYS A 146 5.70 -24.06 -4.91
CA LYS A 146 6.18 -24.46 -3.60
C LYS A 146 7.26 -23.50 -3.10
N GLY A 147 7.52 -23.49 -1.80
CA GLY A 147 8.59 -22.70 -1.15
C GLY A 147 8.29 -21.22 -0.95
N MET A 148 7.20 -20.66 -1.53
CA MET A 148 6.84 -19.26 -1.35
C MET A 148 5.32 -19.07 -1.36
N LYS A 149 4.81 -18.23 -0.46
CA LYS A 149 3.40 -17.81 -0.45
C LYS A 149 3.27 -16.43 -1.13
N GLY A 150 2.17 -16.22 -1.84
CA GLY A 150 1.87 -14.94 -2.47
C GLY A 150 0.92 -15.07 -3.66
N LYS A 151 0.48 -13.93 -4.19
CA LYS A 151 -0.36 -13.84 -5.38
C LYS A 151 0.47 -14.22 -6.61
N VAL A 152 -0.03 -15.18 -7.39
CA VAL A 152 0.63 -15.68 -8.60
C VAL A 152 -0.04 -15.11 -9.83
N LYS A 153 0.77 -14.59 -10.75
CA LYS A 153 0.33 -14.25 -12.12
C LYS A 153 0.84 -15.32 -13.08
N TRP A 154 -0.10 -16.04 -13.68
CA TRP A 154 0.17 -17.08 -14.66
C TRP A 154 0.05 -16.54 -16.09
N SER A 155 0.93 -16.98 -16.98
CA SER A 155 0.87 -16.65 -18.43
C SER A 155 1.43 -17.78 -19.29
N SER A 156 0.96 -17.86 -20.52
CA SER A 156 1.51 -18.74 -21.55
C SER A 156 2.17 -17.89 -22.63
N LEU A 157 3.36 -18.29 -23.08
CA LEU A 157 4.05 -17.63 -24.19
C LEU A 157 3.36 -17.90 -25.55
N ASN A 158 2.67 -19.06 -25.69
CA ASN A 158 1.85 -19.34 -26.84
C ASN A 158 0.51 -19.96 -26.44
N LYS A 159 -0.51 -19.10 -26.38
CA LYS A 159 -1.88 -19.49 -25.98
C LYS A 159 -2.57 -20.39 -27.01
N LYS A 160 -2.09 -20.44 -28.28
CA LYS A 160 -2.61 -21.35 -29.30
C LYS A 160 -2.22 -22.80 -29.01
N VAL A 161 -1.05 -23.02 -28.36
CA VAL A 161 -0.57 -24.35 -27.98
C VAL A 161 -1.13 -24.77 -26.62
N ALA A 162 -0.99 -23.94 -25.59
CA ALA A 162 -1.55 -24.22 -24.29
C ALA A 162 -1.96 -22.92 -23.56
N THR A 163 -3.01 -23.02 -22.76
CA THR A 163 -3.49 -21.93 -21.88
C THR A 163 -3.27 -22.31 -20.43
N VAL A 164 -3.24 -21.27 -19.55
CA VAL A 164 -3.15 -21.50 -18.10
C VAL A 164 -4.11 -20.58 -17.35
N LYS A 165 -4.83 -21.14 -16.37
CA LYS A 165 -5.68 -20.40 -15.44
C LYS A 165 -5.47 -20.95 -14.03
N ASN A 166 -5.02 -20.11 -13.09
CA ASN A 166 -4.75 -20.48 -11.70
C ASN A 166 -3.85 -21.74 -11.55
N GLY A 167 -2.83 -21.89 -12.42
CA GLY A 167 -1.94 -23.04 -12.43
C GLY A 167 -2.47 -24.26 -13.21
N LYS A 168 -3.75 -24.30 -13.61
CA LYS A 168 -4.32 -25.35 -14.44
C LYS A 168 -3.94 -25.07 -15.89
N VAL A 169 -3.04 -25.87 -16.45
CA VAL A 169 -2.57 -25.82 -17.84
C VAL A 169 -3.46 -26.69 -18.70
N THR A 170 -3.97 -26.17 -19.80
CA THR A 170 -4.81 -26.90 -20.78
C THR A 170 -4.12 -26.94 -22.14
N GLY A 171 -3.90 -28.14 -22.70
CA GLY A 171 -3.40 -28.33 -24.04
C GLY A 171 -4.47 -27.97 -25.07
N LYS A 172 -4.13 -27.11 -26.04
CA LYS A 172 -5.05 -26.67 -27.10
C LYS A 172 -4.72 -27.25 -28.48
N LYS A 173 -3.46 -27.23 -28.84
CA LYS A 173 -2.95 -27.73 -30.13
C LYS A 173 -1.57 -28.33 -29.89
N THR A 174 -1.23 -29.38 -30.64
CA THR A 174 0.10 -30.00 -30.64
C THR A 174 1.20 -28.98 -30.88
N GLY A 175 2.29 -29.10 -30.12
CA GLY A 175 3.41 -28.16 -30.17
C GLY A 175 4.08 -27.96 -28.80
N LYS A 176 5.01 -27.01 -28.75
CA LYS A 176 5.75 -26.63 -27.52
C LYS A 176 5.45 -25.19 -27.13
N THR A 177 5.37 -24.92 -25.84
CA THR A 177 5.26 -23.59 -25.31
C THR A 177 5.87 -23.54 -23.88
N VAL A 178 5.95 -22.35 -23.30
CA VAL A 178 6.40 -22.15 -21.92
C VAL A 178 5.28 -21.49 -21.14
N ILE A 179 4.94 -22.08 -20.01
CA ILE A 179 4.09 -21.46 -18.99
C ILE A 179 4.99 -20.72 -18.01
N GLN A 180 4.63 -19.49 -17.72
CA GLN A 180 5.32 -18.64 -16.73
C GLN A 180 4.43 -18.40 -15.52
N ALA A 181 5.03 -18.45 -14.33
CA ALA A 181 4.41 -18.08 -13.07
C ALA A 181 5.24 -16.97 -12.43
N LYS A 182 4.66 -15.77 -12.28
CA LYS A 182 5.29 -14.64 -11.59
C LYS A 182 4.72 -14.52 -10.18
N ILE A 183 5.60 -14.65 -9.17
CA ILE A 183 5.26 -14.53 -7.76
C ILE A 183 6.31 -13.65 -7.05
N ASN A 184 5.88 -12.61 -6.34
CA ASN A 184 6.76 -11.72 -5.56
C ASN A 184 8.06 -11.33 -6.31
N GLY A 185 7.93 -10.93 -7.57
CA GLY A 185 9.06 -10.54 -8.42
C GLY A 185 9.88 -11.69 -9.03
N THR A 186 9.66 -12.94 -8.61
CA THR A 186 10.31 -14.13 -9.19
C THR A 186 9.49 -14.68 -10.35
N ILE A 187 10.16 -15.03 -11.47
CA ILE A 187 9.53 -15.70 -12.62
C ILE A 187 10.02 -17.13 -12.65
N LEU A 188 9.08 -18.07 -12.60
CA LEU A 188 9.31 -19.50 -12.78
C LEU A 188 8.80 -19.90 -14.16
N LYS A 189 9.48 -20.85 -14.79
CA LYS A 189 9.13 -21.33 -16.14
C LYS A 189 8.90 -22.84 -16.11
N CYS A 190 7.88 -23.29 -16.85
CA CYS A 190 7.61 -24.71 -17.12
C CYS A 190 7.51 -24.91 -18.61
N ASN A 191 8.31 -25.82 -19.17
CA ASN A 191 8.22 -26.24 -20.55
C ASN A 191 6.99 -27.14 -20.73
N VAL A 192 6.21 -26.89 -21.75
CA VAL A 192 4.97 -27.62 -22.00
C VAL A 192 5.04 -28.17 -23.41
N LYS A 193 4.95 -29.49 -23.53
CA LYS A 193 4.75 -30.22 -24.81
C LYS A 193 3.29 -30.66 -24.84
N VAL A 194 2.60 -30.27 -25.90
CA VAL A 194 1.22 -30.71 -26.15
C VAL A 194 1.25 -31.75 -27.24
N GLU A 195 0.70 -32.92 -26.95
CA GLU A 195 0.63 -34.07 -27.87
C GLU A 195 -0.81 -34.46 -28.14
N LYS A 196 -1.04 -35.08 -29.28
CA LYS A 196 -2.29 -35.77 -29.57
C LYS A 196 -2.07 -37.23 -29.19
N PRO A 197 -2.94 -37.84 -28.35
CA PRO A 197 -2.79 -39.25 -28.05
C PRO A 197 -2.95 -40.05 -29.34
N GLU A 198 -1.99 -40.90 -29.65
CA GLU A 198 -2.07 -41.88 -30.73
C GLU A 198 -2.36 -43.23 -30.10
N LEU A 199 -3.30 -43.96 -30.68
CA LEU A 199 -3.51 -45.37 -30.35
C LEU A 199 -2.33 -46.17 -30.87
N SER A 200 -1.65 -46.92 -30.04
CA SER A 200 -0.54 -47.79 -30.40
C SER A 200 -0.96 -48.89 -31.40
N LYS A 201 -2.24 -49.23 -31.43
CA LYS A 201 -2.86 -50.15 -32.39
C LYS A 201 -4.19 -49.56 -32.86
N LYS A 202 -4.34 -49.40 -34.19
CA LYS A 202 -5.58 -48.93 -34.80
C LYS A 202 -6.66 -50.03 -34.88
N LYS A 203 -6.26 -51.28 -34.72
CA LYS A 203 -7.14 -52.44 -34.82
C LYS A 203 -6.64 -53.51 -33.87
N VAL A 204 -7.47 -53.93 -32.96
CA VAL A 204 -7.26 -55.14 -32.14
C VAL A 204 -8.29 -56.14 -32.63
N THR A 205 -7.84 -57.25 -33.21
CA THR A 205 -8.71 -58.40 -33.48
C THR A 205 -8.75 -59.22 -32.22
N ILE A 206 -9.90 -59.26 -31.58
CA ILE A 206 -10.17 -60.16 -30.47
C ILE A 206 -10.71 -61.42 -31.06
N GLU A 207 -9.94 -62.51 -31.01
CA GLU A 207 -10.50 -63.82 -31.31
C GLU A 207 -11.49 -64.19 -30.19
N SER A 208 -12.69 -64.48 -30.59
CA SER A 208 -13.72 -65.02 -29.70
C SER A 208 -13.16 -66.28 -29.05
N GLY A 209 -13.06 -66.27 -27.70
CA GLY A 209 -12.41 -67.33 -26.96
C GLY A 209 -13.02 -68.70 -27.28
N LYS A 210 -12.16 -69.65 -27.54
CA LYS A 210 -12.46 -71.03 -27.31
C LYS A 210 -12.57 -71.21 -25.79
N SER A 211 -13.72 -71.67 -25.34
CA SER A 211 -13.95 -72.20 -23.99
C SER A 211 -13.04 -73.37 -23.75
#